data_10f0a4b270d099db007bb6d1def77f42
#
_entry.id   10f0a4b270d099db007bb6d1def77f42
#
_cell.length_a   1.000
_cell.length_b   1.000
_cell.length_c   1.000
_cell.angle_alpha   90.00
_cell.angle_beta   90.00
_cell.angle_gamma   90.00
#
_symmetry.space_group_name_H-M   'P 1'
#
loop_
_entity.id
_entity.type
_entity.pdbx_description
1 polymer ?
#
loop_
_entity_poly.entity_id
_entity_poly.type
_entity_poly.pdbx_seq_one_letter_code
_entity_poly.pdbx_strand_id
1 'polypeptide(L)'
;MLIFRRAELGNAAWKVLHTMMAKFPDRPTEEDSDALKSYIHLFARLYPCGDCARHFQTLLKKFPPQVSSRSNAAAWACHVHNEVNKRLKKDVFDCSKIGDFYDCGCAEDEPGKSKDGFTKLELEKEG
;
A
#
# COMPACT_ATOMS: atom_id res chain seq x y z
N MET A 1 -5.70 -22.93 1.34
CA MET A 1 -6.10 -21.85 2.26
C MET A 1 -7.61 -21.70 2.26
N LEU A 2 -8.21 -21.61 3.41
CA LEU A 2 -9.65 -21.45 3.55
C LEU A 2 -10.07 -20.05 3.08
N ILE A 3 -11.28 -19.93 2.54
CA ILE A 3 -11.78 -18.69 1.97
C ILE A 3 -11.76 -17.53 2.96
N PHE A 4 -12.20 -17.75 4.21
CA PHE A 4 -12.21 -16.69 5.19
C PHE A 4 -10.80 -16.21 5.55
N ARG A 5 -9.81 -17.11 5.50
CA ARG A 5 -8.42 -16.73 5.73
C ARG A 5 -7.87 -15.90 4.58
N ARG A 6 -8.32 -16.18 3.38
CA ARG A 6 -7.93 -15.37 2.21
C ARG A 6 -8.43 -13.95 2.36
N ALA A 7 -9.66 -13.78 2.83
CA ALA A 7 -10.21 -12.46 3.05
C ALA A 7 -9.47 -11.71 4.17
N GLU A 8 -9.20 -12.40 5.27
CA GLU A 8 -8.43 -11.80 6.38
C GLU A 8 -7.03 -11.39 5.93
N LEU A 9 -6.36 -12.27 5.20
CA LEU A 9 -5.03 -11.99 4.71
C LEU A 9 -5.04 -10.82 3.74
N GLY A 10 -6.01 -10.79 2.84
CA GLY A 10 -6.17 -9.69 1.90
C GLY A 10 -6.38 -8.36 2.58
N ASN A 11 -7.26 -8.32 3.58
CA ASN A 11 -7.51 -7.11 4.35
C ASN A 11 -6.25 -6.64 5.07
N ALA A 12 -5.52 -7.56 5.69
CA ALA A 12 -4.27 -7.24 6.37
C ALA A 12 -3.21 -6.73 5.39
N ALA A 13 -3.11 -7.38 4.23
CA ALA A 13 -2.15 -6.99 3.20
C ALA A 13 -2.43 -5.59 2.68
N TRP A 14 -3.70 -5.26 2.44
CA TRP A 14 -4.07 -3.92 1.98
C TRP A 14 -3.78 -2.87 3.04
N LYS A 15 -3.97 -3.19 4.31
CA LYS A 15 -3.62 -2.27 5.39
C LYS A 15 -2.12 -1.96 5.39
N VAL A 16 -1.29 -2.98 5.21
CA VAL A 16 0.15 -2.78 5.14
C VAL A 16 0.51 -1.94 3.93
N LEU A 17 0.00 -2.29 2.75
CA LEU A 17 0.31 -1.57 1.52
C LEU A 17 -0.11 -0.10 1.59
N HIS A 18 -1.36 0.17 2.00
CA HIS A 18 -1.83 1.55 2.09
C HIS A 18 -1.07 2.36 3.13
N THR A 19 -0.73 1.73 4.25
CA THR A 19 0.05 2.41 5.29
C THR A 19 1.45 2.74 4.78
N MET A 20 2.08 1.83 4.06
CA MET A 20 3.38 2.09 3.45
C MET A 20 3.32 3.27 2.47
N MET A 21 2.28 3.31 1.63
CA MET A 21 2.11 4.42 0.69
C MET A 21 1.87 5.74 1.40
N ALA A 22 1.05 5.71 2.46
CA ALA A 22 0.76 6.92 3.25
C ALA A 22 2.01 7.46 3.96
N LYS A 23 2.94 6.60 4.31
CA LYS A 23 4.19 6.97 4.99
C LYS A 23 5.36 7.17 4.02
N PHE A 24 5.16 6.91 2.75
CA PHE A 24 6.21 7.06 1.75
C PHE A 24 6.64 8.53 1.68
N PRO A 25 7.92 8.81 1.42
CA PRO A 25 8.39 10.20 1.33
C PRO A 25 7.64 10.98 0.26
N ASP A 26 7.34 12.24 0.54
CA ASP A 26 6.72 13.12 -0.43
C ASP A 26 7.68 13.38 -1.61
N ARG A 27 8.97 13.48 -1.30
CA ARG A 27 10.03 13.61 -2.29
C ARG A 27 11.02 12.48 -2.12
N PRO A 28 10.67 11.29 -2.64
CA PRO A 28 11.52 10.13 -2.45
C PRO A 28 12.84 10.26 -3.21
N THR A 29 13.88 9.65 -2.67
CA THR A 29 15.12 9.48 -3.41
C THR A 29 14.90 8.42 -4.47
N GLU A 30 15.83 8.32 -5.43
CA GLU A 30 15.77 7.25 -6.42
C GLU A 30 15.80 5.88 -5.75
N GLU A 31 16.59 5.74 -4.68
CA GLU A 31 16.65 4.50 -3.92
C GLU A 31 15.32 4.17 -3.25
N ASP A 32 14.64 5.16 -2.69
CA ASP A 32 13.33 4.97 -2.08
C ASP A 32 12.32 4.47 -3.13
N SER A 33 12.31 5.10 -4.28
CA SER A 33 11.40 4.74 -5.36
C SER A 33 11.68 3.34 -5.89
N ASP A 34 12.94 3.00 -6.07
CA ASP A 34 13.34 1.66 -6.53
C ASP A 34 12.97 0.60 -5.49
N ALA A 35 13.15 0.91 -4.22
CA ALA A 35 12.80 -0.01 -3.14
C ALA A 35 11.30 -0.29 -3.11
N LEU A 36 10.47 0.75 -3.21
CA LEU A 36 9.03 0.57 -3.22
C LEU A 36 8.57 -0.23 -4.43
N LYS A 37 9.09 0.10 -5.59
CA LYS A 37 8.76 -0.61 -6.83
C LYS A 37 9.13 -2.08 -6.73
N SER A 38 10.33 -2.38 -6.25
CA SER A 38 10.79 -3.75 -6.07
C SER A 38 9.93 -4.50 -5.06
N TYR A 39 9.58 -3.85 -3.96
CA TYR A 39 8.72 -4.45 -2.96
C TYR A 39 7.37 -4.84 -3.54
N ILE A 40 6.75 -3.94 -4.30
CA ILE A 40 5.44 -4.21 -4.90
C ILE A 40 5.49 -5.42 -5.83
N HIS A 41 6.53 -5.50 -6.68
CA HIS A 41 6.67 -6.62 -7.59
C HIS A 41 6.94 -7.94 -6.85
N LEU A 42 7.76 -7.90 -5.82
CA LEU A 42 8.04 -9.08 -5.01
C LEU A 42 6.82 -9.51 -4.21
N PHE A 43 6.07 -8.55 -3.69
CA PHE A 43 4.82 -8.82 -3.00
C PHE A 43 3.85 -9.57 -3.92
N ALA A 44 3.71 -9.11 -5.16
CA ALA A 44 2.83 -9.76 -6.13
C ALA A 44 3.28 -11.19 -6.43
N ARG A 45 4.59 -11.39 -6.52
CA ARG A 45 5.16 -12.71 -6.82
C ARG A 45 5.00 -13.69 -5.68
N LEU A 46 5.16 -13.21 -4.45
CA LEU A 46 5.23 -14.07 -3.27
C LEU A 46 3.91 -14.18 -2.50
N TYR A 47 2.89 -13.46 -2.92
CA TYR A 47 1.62 -13.46 -2.20
C TYR A 47 1.07 -14.89 -2.10
N PRO A 48 0.74 -15.35 -0.88
CA PRO A 48 0.40 -16.77 -0.63
C PRO A 48 -1.04 -17.14 -1.02
N CYS A 49 -1.46 -16.75 -2.19
CA CYS A 49 -2.72 -17.15 -2.80
C CYS A 49 -2.48 -17.09 -4.30
N GLY A 50 -2.35 -18.25 -4.94
CA GLY A 50 -1.93 -18.32 -6.35
C GLY A 50 -2.78 -17.50 -7.30
N ASP A 51 -4.11 -17.61 -7.19
CA ASP A 51 -5.03 -16.85 -8.05
C ASP A 51 -4.92 -15.35 -7.79
N CYS A 52 -4.83 -14.97 -6.52
CA CYS A 52 -4.70 -13.57 -6.13
C CYS A 52 -3.38 -12.99 -6.64
N ALA A 53 -2.30 -13.75 -6.49
CA ALA A 53 -0.98 -13.33 -6.95
C ALA A 53 -0.96 -13.13 -8.47
N ARG A 54 -1.50 -14.07 -9.22
CA ARG A 54 -1.57 -13.97 -10.68
C ARG A 54 -2.39 -12.77 -11.12
N HIS A 55 -3.53 -12.55 -10.48
CA HIS A 55 -4.36 -11.39 -10.79
C HIS A 55 -3.62 -10.09 -10.49
N PHE A 56 -2.96 -10.02 -9.34
CA PHE A 56 -2.22 -8.82 -8.96
C PHE A 56 -1.06 -8.56 -9.93
N GLN A 57 -0.36 -9.60 -10.37
CA GLN A 57 0.69 -9.46 -11.38
C GLN A 57 0.14 -8.92 -12.69
N THR A 58 -1.04 -9.37 -13.08
CA THR A 58 -1.73 -8.86 -14.28
C THR A 58 -2.04 -7.36 -14.11
N LEU A 59 -2.52 -6.98 -12.92
CA LEU A 59 -2.80 -5.58 -12.63
C LEU A 59 -1.53 -4.71 -12.68
N LEU A 60 -0.40 -5.24 -12.22
CA LEU A 60 0.87 -4.50 -12.28
C LEU A 60 1.34 -4.25 -13.71
N LYS A 61 1.04 -5.15 -14.62
CA LYS A 61 1.35 -4.94 -16.04
C LYS A 61 0.47 -3.85 -16.64
N LYS A 62 -0.79 -3.84 -16.24
CA LYS A 62 -1.77 -2.89 -16.75
C LYS A 62 -1.64 -1.52 -16.09
N PHE A 63 -1.32 -1.51 -14.80
CA PHE A 63 -1.17 -0.31 -14.00
C PHE A 63 0.16 -0.37 -13.24
N PRO A 64 1.28 -0.01 -13.90
CA PRO A 64 2.60 -0.07 -13.25
C PRO A 64 2.64 0.79 -11.99
N PRO A 65 3.36 0.36 -10.95
CA PRO A 65 3.47 1.13 -9.73
C PRO A 65 3.96 2.55 -9.97
N GLN A 66 3.31 3.51 -9.28
CA GLN A 66 3.66 4.92 -9.37
C GLN A 66 4.39 5.29 -8.09
N VAL A 67 5.69 5.49 -8.20
CA VAL A 67 6.57 5.63 -7.03
C VAL A 67 7.29 6.98 -7.00
N SER A 68 6.80 7.96 -7.74
CA SER A 68 7.47 9.27 -7.86
C SER A 68 7.17 10.20 -6.69
N SER A 69 6.13 9.93 -5.91
CA SER A 69 5.78 10.73 -4.74
C SER A 69 4.82 9.95 -3.86
N ARG A 70 4.64 10.44 -2.63
CA ARG A 70 3.64 9.89 -1.70
C ARG A 70 2.25 9.91 -2.32
N SER A 71 1.86 11.05 -2.87
CA SER A 71 0.52 11.20 -3.46
C SER A 71 0.29 10.24 -4.59
N ASN A 72 1.27 10.08 -5.47
CA ASN A 72 1.14 9.16 -6.59
C ASN A 72 1.11 7.71 -6.14
N ALA A 73 1.92 7.35 -5.16
CA ALA A 73 1.92 5.99 -4.62
C ALA A 73 0.60 5.65 -3.94
N ALA A 74 0.08 6.57 -3.13
CA ALA A 74 -1.20 6.38 -2.44
C ALA A 74 -2.35 6.26 -3.43
N ALA A 75 -2.40 7.12 -4.43
CA ALA A 75 -3.44 7.10 -5.45
C ALA A 75 -3.37 5.82 -6.28
N TRP A 76 -2.17 5.41 -6.65
CA TRP A 76 -1.96 4.16 -7.38
C TRP A 76 -2.49 2.96 -6.59
N ALA A 77 -2.12 2.86 -5.31
CA ALA A 77 -2.54 1.75 -4.46
C ALA A 77 -4.06 1.70 -4.32
N CYS A 78 -4.69 2.86 -4.16
CA CYS A 78 -6.15 2.93 -4.06
C CYS A 78 -6.81 2.47 -5.37
N HIS A 79 -6.28 2.91 -6.49
CA HIS A 79 -6.81 2.52 -7.81
C HIS A 79 -6.71 1.00 -8.02
N VAL A 80 -5.56 0.42 -7.74
CA VAL A 80 -5.35 -1.02 -7.90
C VAL A 80 -6.21 -1.81 -6.92
N HIS A 81 -6.35 -1.32 -5.69
CA HIS A 81 -7.24 -1.95 -4.72
C HIS A 81 -8.68 -1.98 -5.24
N ASN A 82 -9.12 -0.89 -5.86
CA ASN A 82 -10.45 -0.84 -6.44
C ASN A 82 -10.63 -1.81 -7.61
N GLU A 83 -9.57 -2.06 -8.38
CA GLU A 83 -9.64 -3.07 -9.43
C GLU A 83 -9.86 -4.46 -8.83
N VAL A 84 -9.22 -4.74 -7.69
CA VAL A 84 -9.47 -5.98 -6.95
C VAL A 84 -10.90 -6.00 -6.40
N ASN A 85 -11.36 -4.88 -5.85
CA ASN A 85 -12.74 -4.78 -5.35
C ASN A 85 -13.76 -5.08 -6.43
N LYS A 86 -13.56 -4.56 -7.63
CA LYS A 86 -14.44 -4.83 -8.76
C LYS A 86 -14.47 -6.32 -9.11
N ARG A 87 -13.30 -6.94 -9.13
CA ARG A 87 -13.21 -8.38 -9.40
C ARG A 87 -13.97 -9.19 -8.36
N LEU A 88 -13.88 -8.79 -7.10
CA LEU A 88 -14.53 -9.48 -5.98
C LEU A 88 -15.98 -9.03 -5.77
N LYS A 89 -16.47 -8.13 -6.61
CA LYS A 89 -17.82 -7.57 -6.53
C LYS A 89 -18.07 -6.86 -5.20
N LYS A 90 -17.04 -6.19 -4.69
CA LYS A 90 -17.14 -5.34 -3.50
C LYS A 90 -17.29 -3.89 -3.94
N ASP A 91 -17.78 -3.07 -3.01
CA ASP A 91 -17.90 -1.63 -3.26
C ASP A 91 -16.52 -1.01 -3.48
N VAL A 92 -16.45 -0.07 -4.41
CA VAL A 92 -15.22 0.67 -4.62
C VAL A 92 -15.11 1.82 -3.62
N PHE A 93 -13.87 2.10 -3.22
CA PHE A 93 -13.58 3.19 -2.32
C PHE A 93 -13.33 4.48 -3.11
N ASP A 94 -13.76 5.61 -2.56
CA ASP A 94 -13.48 6.92 -3.16
C ASP A 94 -12.04 7.29 -2.86
N CYS A 95 -11.18 7.22 -3.86
CA CYS A 95 -9.75 7.45 -3.70
C CYS A 95 -9.39 8.88 -3.31
N SER A 96 -10.29 9.83 -3.51
CA SER A 96 -10.05 11.20 -3.04
C SER A 96 -10.05 11.28 -1.51
N LYS A 97 -10.59 10.26 -0.84
CA LYS A 97 -10.69 10.20 0.62
C LYS A 97 -9.68 9.24 1.26
N ILE A 98 -8.73 8.74 0.49
CA ILE A 98 -7.80 7.75 1.02
C ILE A 98 -7.00 8.28 2.20
N GLY A 99 -6.69 9.56 2.22
CA GLY A 99 -5.96 10.19 3.32
C GLY A 99 -6.72 10.22 4.64
N ASP A 100 -8.03 10.08 4.60
CA ASP A 100 -8.83 10.03 5.82
C ASP A 100 -8.65 8.71 6.55
N PHE A 101 -8.31 7.66 5.83
CA PHE A 101 -8.12 6.32 6.38
C PHE A 101 -6.66 6.00 6.64
N TYR A 102 -5.77 6.50 5.81
CA TYR A 102 -4.35 6.21 5.90
C TYR A 102 -3.58 7.53 5.92
N ASP A 103 -3.49 8.09 7.12
CA ASP A 103 -2.84 9.37 7.32
C ASP A 103 -1.34 9.26 7.09
N CYS A 104 -0.78 10.25 6.41
CA CYS A 104 0.65 10.33 6.20
C CYS A 104 1.41 10.67 7.49
N GLY A 105 0.72 11.18 8.50
CA GLY A 105 1.36 11.66 9.71
C GLY A 105 2.02 13.02 9.54
N CYS A 106 1.67 13.72 8.47
CA CYS A 106 2.33 14.98 8.14
C CYS A 106 2.14 16.06 9.19
N ALA A 107 1.00 16.04 9.88
CA ALA A 107 0.73 16.99 10.96
C ALA A 107 1.60 16.74 12.20
N GLU A 108 2.20 15.57 12.29
CA GLU A 108 3.07 15.17 13.38
C GLU A 108 4.54 15.46 13.08
N ASP A 109 4.84 15.86 11.86
CA ASP A 109 6.19 16.20 11.41
C ASP A 109 6.57 17.63 11.83
N GLU A 110 6.35 17.92 13.10
CA GLU A 110 6.71 19.20 13.66
C GLU A 110 8.13 19.14 14.23
N PRO A 111 8.75 20.31 14.45
CA PRO A 111 10.08 20.32 15.04
C PRO A 111 10.12 19.50 16.32
N GLY A 112 11.08 18.64 16.43
CA GLY A 112 11.26 17.80 17.60
C GLY A 112 10.60 16.43 17.54
N LYS A 113 9.79 16.19 16.54
CA LYS A 113 9.18 14.86 16.34
C LYS A 113 9.93 14.09 15.27
N SER A 114 9.82 12.78 15.32
CA SER A 114 10.40 11.94 14.28
C SER A 114 9.73 12.23 12.95
N LYS A 115 10.54 12.39 11.92
CA LYS A 115 10.05 12.62 10.56
C LYS A 115 9.93 11.35 9.78
N ASP A 116 10.35 10.27 10.35
CA ASP A 116 10.35 8.98 9.72
C ASP A 116 9.15 8.20 10.24
N GLY A 117 8.12 8.08 9.41
CA GLY A 117 6.90 7.41 9.78
C GLY A 117 7.04 5.91 10.01
N PHE A 118 8.19 5.35 9.65
CA PHE A 118 8.46 3.93 9.87
C PHE A 118 9.21 3.68 11.15
N THR A 119 9.34 4.68 11.98
CA THR A 119 10.14 4.54 13.14
C THR A 119 9.44 3.86 14.28
N LYS A 120 10.01 4.04 15.33
CA LYS A 120 9.70 3.59 16.64
C LYS A 120 8.24 3.30 16.90
N LEU A 121 7.37 4.17 16.42
CA LEU A 121 5.97 4.09 16.73
C LEU A 121 5.31 2.82 16.20
N GLU A 122 5.64 2.46 14.99
CA GLU A 122 5.11 1.25 14.37
C GLU A 122 5.66 0.01 15.06
N LEU A 123 6.93 0.04 15.40
CA LEU A 123 7.55 -1.06 16.10
C LEU A 123 6.97 -1.24 17.50
N GLU A 124 6.70 -0.14 18.19
CA GLU A 124 6.11 -0.20 19.51
C GLU A 124 4.70 -0.77 19.52
N LYS A 125 3.95 -0.52 18.47
CA LYS A 125 2.59 -1.05 18.37
C LYS A 125 2.53 -2.53 18.11
N GLU A 126 3.57 -3.08 17.58
CA GLU A 126 3.66 -4.51 17.35
C GLU A 126 4.11 -5.27 18.58
N GLY A 127 4.70 -4.57 19.48
CA GLY A 127 5.08 -5.14 20.77
C GLY A 127 3.86 -5.40 21.63
#